data_773cfa8f7f8150a1e8ba5292d7eebcc3
#
_entry.id   773cfa8f7f8150a1e8ba5292d7eebcc3
#
_cell.length_a   1.000
_cell.length_b   1.000
_cell.length_c   1.000
_cell.angle_alpha   90.00
_cell.angle_beta   90.00
_cell.angle_gamma   90.00
#
_symmetry.space_group_name_H-M   'P 1'
#
loop_
_entity.id
_entity.type
_entity.pdbx_description
1 polymer ?
#
loop_
_entity_poly.entity_id
_entity_poly.type
_entity_poly.pdbx_seq_one_letter_code
_entity_poly.pdbx_strand_id
1 'polypeptide(L)'
;MKTYNRLISLHQKGDLKNALKLAELLIEKNPEIAKIHNFLGLINSSLYKNEESLKNFSKATEIKKNYAEAHNNKGVLLNQMGRFKEASEEFNKAITIRPYYAAAYKGQGDNLIDLGKYEEGIQNYSKALDLKPDFTDAKIKLIESLTFFNSKKQKSNSFVSTNNLLQNLKLDYDLNKKIRDEEVIDFFQKSNEILFKNIKNHEEIEFDNRQLFRRGNLDLNCERHKTIFENFNTIAKYCFGCFKVQIDPKNIIDLIKLFLVFDRLKLPNSKNIKKCLIEMRPDISGSYKGLVYCFSLKEAEEVKIILTEILTKVISKTIKIKIRRGCTEFGEAYPKYEEVDKKEEDLMKYNEKWLVNEKLMDERLPKRKTSKERVILGTNSGISLNDILVIHNWLIYAKKIGDLSYKKIVKNDQEILSSPNMDMDMSLQLSERVSYFSSN
;
A
#
# COMPACT_ATOMS: atom_id res chain seq x y z
N MET A 1 27.02 14.01 26.13
CA MET A 1 25.58 14.19 25.91
C MET A 1 25.24 15.14 24.76
N LYS A 2 25.77 16.37 24.71
CA LYS A 2 25.49 17.36 23.63
C LYS A 2 25.80 16.84 22.21
N THR A 3 26.92 16.14 22.00
CA THR A 3 27.33 15.63 20.68
C THR A 3 26.42 14.49 20.16
N TYR A 4 25.95 13.63 21.07
CA TYR A 4 25.00 12.58 20.72
C TYR A 4 23.62 13.13 20.34
N ASN A 5 23.12 14.14 21.05
CA ASN A 5 21.87 14.81 20.68
C ASN A 5 21.97 15.52 19.32
N ARG A 6 23.15 16.09 19.00
CA ARG A 6 23.41 16.65 17.67
C ARG A 6 23.36 15.56 16.58
N LEU A 7 23.90 14.36 16.85
CA LEU A 7 23.84 13.22 15.94
C LEU A 7 22.39 12.82 15.63
N ILE A 8 21.55 12.71 16.66
CA ILE A 8 20.12 12.43 16.51
C ILE A 8 19.44 13.50 15.66
N SER A 9 19.69 14.78 15.96
CA SER A 9 19.10 15.91 15.23
C SER A 9 19.48 15.92 13.74
N LEU A 10 20.73 15.62 13.41
CA LEU A 10 21.19 15.53 12.01
C LEU A 10 20.46 14.41 11.27
N HIS A 11 20.34 13.24 11.88
CA HIS A 11 19.61 12.11 11.29
C HIS A 11 18.13 12.44 11.07
N GLN A 12 17.46 13.02 12.07
CA GLN A 12 16.05 13.41 11.99
C GLN A 12 15.78 14.47 10.90
N LYS A 13 16.74 15.35 10.65
CA LYS A 13 16.68 16.35 9.56
C LYS A 13 17.04 15.77 8.17
N GLY A 14 17.37 14.48 8.08
CA GLY A 14 17.82 13.87 6.84
C GLY A 14 19.23 14.24 6.39
N ASP A 15 20.00 14.95 7.22
CA ASP A 15 21.40 15.28 6.94
C ASP A 15 22.31 14.08 7.25
N LEU A 16 22.10 13.02 6.46
CA LEU A 16 22.75 11.73 6.67
C LEU A 16 24.28 11.80 6.48
N LYS A 17 24.77 12.69 5.61
CA LYS A 17 26.20 12.86 5.36
C LYS A 17 26.94 13.39 6.60
N ASN A 18 26.42 14.44 7.22
CA ASN A 18 27.01 15.01 8.43
C ASN A 18 26.76 14.11 9.65
N ALA A 19 25.60 13.41 9.71
CA ALA A 19 25.33 12.41 10.73
C ALA A 19 26.34 11.27 10.69
N LEU A 20 26.65 10.73 9.50
CA LEU A 20 27.65 9.66 9.30
C LEU A 20 29.03 10.10 9.79
N LYS A 21 29.51 11.25 9.30
CA LYS A 21 30.82 11.80 9.70
C LYS A 21 30.94 12.00 11.23
N LEU A 22 29.88 12.51 11.85
CA LEU A 22 29.87 12.71 13.30
C LEU A 22 29.85 11.39 14.07
N ALA A 23 29.11 10.38 13.59
CA ALA A 23 29.05 9.06 14.20
C ALA A 23 30.40 8.33 14.12
N GLU A 24 31.10 8.41 12.98
CA GLU A 24 32.46 7.85 12.79
C GLU A 24 33.45 8.49 13.76
N LEU A 25 33.48 9.81 13.87
CA LEU A 25 34.34 10.53 14.85
C LEU A 25 34.05 10.15 16.31
N LEU A 26 32.77 9.86 16.62
CA LEU A 26 32.39 9.42 17.96
C LEU A 26 32.86 7.99 18.26
N ILE A 27 32.82 7.09 17.26
CA ILE A 27 33.29 5.71 17.40
C ILE A 27 34.82 5.66 17.54
N GLU A 28 35.58 6.44 16.76
CA GLU A 28 37.04 6.54 16.91
C GLU A 28 37.44 6.90 18.35
N LYS A 29 36.68 7.80 18.98
CA LYS A 29 36.96 8.21 20.38
C LYS A 29 36.44 7.22 21.42
N ASN A 30 35.36 6.48 21.11
CA ASN A 30 34.64 5.65 22.05
C ASN A 30 34.13 4.35 21.40
N PRO A 31 35.02 3.43 21.00
CA PRO A 31 34.65 2.24 20.22
C PRO A 31 33.76 1.24 20.99
N GLU A 32 33.72 1.31 22.32
CA GLU A 32 32.98 0.39 23.18
C GLU A 32 31.59 0.92 23.60
N ILE A 33 31.07 1.95 22.92
CA ILE A 33 29.74 2.47 23.22
C ILE A 33 28.71 1.87 22.27
N ALA A 34 28.02 0.82 22.69
CA ALA A 34 26.98 0.12 21.93
C ALA A 34 25.93 1.06 21.28
N LYS A 35 25.58 2.14 21.97
CA LYS A 35 24.59 3.11 21.50
C LYS A 35 25.03 3.87 20.25
N ILE A 36 26.33 4.15 20.10
CA ILE A 36 26.88 4.82 18.91
C ILE A 36 26.87 3.85 17.72
N HIS A 37 27.29 2.61 17.92
CA HIS A 37 27.21 1.57 16.90
C HIS A 37 25.79 1.33 16.42
N ASN A 38 24.81 1.23 17.33
CA ASN A 38 23.41 1.10 16.94
C ASN A 38 22.95 2.29 16.09
N PHE A 39 23.36 3.52 16.44
CA PHE A 39 22.97 4.71 15.69
C PHE A 39 23.67 4.79 14.32
N LEU A 40 24.94 4.39 14.23
CA LEU A 40 25.65 4.28 12.95
C LEU A 40 25.02 3.20 12.05
N GLY A 41 24.52 2.12 12.66
CA GLY A 41 23.72 1.13 11.96
C GLY A 41 22.46 1.75 11.32
N LEU A 42 21.70 2.58 12.06
CA LEU A 42 20.54 3.30 11.53
C LEU A 42 20.90 4.24 10.37
N ILE A 43 21.98 5.02 10.50
CA ILE A 43 22.44 5.93 9.46
C ILE A 43 22.82 5.15 8.18
N ASN A 44 23.59 4.06 8.32
CA ASN A 44 23.98 3.22 7.20
C ASN A 44 22.76 2.56 6.53
N SER A 45 21.77 2.13 7.31
CA SER A 45 20.51 1.62 6.77
C SER A 45 19.77 2.68 5.94
N SER A 46 19.70 3.93 6.43
CA SER A 46 19.09 5.05 5.70
C SER A 46 19.87 5.41 4.43
N LEU A 47 21.16 5.10 4.36
CA LEU A 47 22.02 5.26 3.18
C LEU A 47 22.04 4.03 2.26
N TYR A 48 21.20 3.01 2.53
CA TYR A 48 21.16 1.72 1.82
C TYR A 48 22.47 0.93 1.87
N LYS A 49 23.34 1.21 2.86
CA LYS A 49 24.60 0.47 3.13
C LYS A 49 24.32 -0.69 4.07
N ASN A 50 23.63 -1.71 3.55
CA ASN A 50 23.03 -2.77 4.36
C ASN A 50 24.07 -3.61 5.11
N GLU A 51 25.21 -3.96 4.50
CA GLU A 51 26.25 -4.77 5.14
C GLU A 51 26.97 -3.99 6.25
N GLU A 52 27.29 -2.71 6.03
CA GLU A 52 27.85 -1.84 7.05
C GLU A 52 26.88 -1.61 8.20
N SER A 53 25.58 -1.46 7.88
CA SER A 53 24.53 -1.36 8.87
C SER A 53 24.46 -2.61 9.75
N LEU A 54 24.45 -3.79 9.12
CA LEU A 54 24.42 -5.08 9.82
C LEU A 54 25.65 -5.28 10.72
N LYS A 55 26.85 -4.92 10.24
CA LYS A 55 28.10 -4.95 11.02
C LYS A 55 27.96 -4.07 12.28
N ASN A 56 27.43 -2.87 12.13
CA ASN A 56 27.28 -1.93 13.25
C ASN A 56 26.21 -2.39 14.27
N PHE A 57 25.05 -2.89 13.82
CA PHE A 57 24.07 -3.48 14.75
C PHE A 57 24.63 -4.71 15.48
N SER A 58 25.39 -5.56 14.77
CA SER A 58 26.05 -6.72 15.39
C SER A 58 27.05 -6.27 16.46
N LYS A 59 27.89 -5.28 16.17
CA LYS A 59 28.84 -4.73 17.16
C LYS A 59 28.10 -4.14 18.38
N ALA A 60 26.99 -3.45 18.18
CA ALA A 60 26.17 -2.93 19.27
C ALA A 60 25.64 -4.04 20.18
N THR A 61 25.17 -5.18 19.60
CA THR A 61 24.67 -6.33 20.37
C THR A 61 25.77 -7.17 21.00
N GLU A 62 26.99 -7.18 20.44
CA GLU A 62 28.18 -7.78 21.05
C GLU A 62 28.62 -7.01 22.30
N ILE A 63 28.74 -5.67 22.19
CA ILE A 63 29.16 -4.80 23.31
C ILE A 63 28.11 -4.85 24.43
N LYS A 64 26.82 -4.84 24.08
CA LYS A 64 25.72 -4.88 25.03
C LYS A 64 24.70 -5.95 24.65
N LYS A 65 24.88 -7.17 25.19
CA LYS A 65 24.04 -8.34 24.86
C LYS A 65 22.53 -8.13 25.15
N ASN A 66 22.20 -7.35 26.18
CA ASN A 66 20.82 -7.04 26.55
C ASN A 66 20.32 -5.70 25.97
N TYR A 67 20.65 -5.41 24.72
CA TYR A 67 20.25 -4.19 24.03
C TYR A 67 19.07 -4.45 23.10
N ALA A 68 17.84 -4.43 23.66
CA ALA A 68 16.61 -4.75 22.92
C ALA A 68 16.42 -3.94 21.63
N GLU A 69 16.73 -2.63 21.66
CA GLU A 69 16.61 -1.76 20.48
C GLU A 69 17.58 -2.16 19.36
N ALA A 70 18.82 -2.55 19.69
CA ALA A 70 19.78 -2.96 18.68
C ALA A 70 19.38 -4.31 18.05
N HIS A 71 18.87 -5.25 18.83
CA HIS A 71 18.31 -6.50 18.32
C HIS A 71 17.10 -6.24 17.42
N ASN A 72 16.17 -5.36 17.83
CA ASN A 72 15.03 -4.98 17.00
C ASN A 72 15.48 -4.35 15.67
N ASN A 73 16.39 -3.38 15.70
CA ASN A 73 16.88 -2.69 14.49
C ASN A 73 17.61 -3.65 13.54
N LYS A 74 18.41 -4.58 14.10
CA LYS A 74 19.04 -5.66 13.35
C LYS A 74 17.99 -6.57 12.70
N GLY A 75 16.93 -6.93 13.44
CA GLY A 75 15.82 -7.71 12.93
C GLY A 75 15.11 -7.02 11.77
N VAL A 76 14.83 -5.70 11.87
CA VAL A 76 14.23 -4.90 10.80
C VAL A 76 15.11 -4.91 9.55
N LEU A 77 16.41 -4.68 9.69
CA LEU A 77 17.35 -4.71 8.57
C LEU A 77 17.40 -6.10 7.90
N LEU A 78 17.50 -7.16 8.69
CA LEU A 78 17.52 -8.54 8.19
C LEU A 78 16.22 -8.89 7.43
N ASN A 79 15.06 -8.43 7.94
CA ASN A 79 13.80 -8.59 7.23
C ASN A 79 13.82 -7.85 5.88
N GLN A 80 14.31 -6.61 5.83
CA GLN A 80 14.47 -5.85 4.58
C GLN A 80 15.40 -6.55 3.58
N MET A 81 16.46 -7.21 4.08
CA MET A 81 17.38 -8.00 3.27
C MET A 81 16.81 -9.36 2.84
N GLY A 82 15.60 -9.72 3.25
CA GLY A 82 14.96 -11.01 2.98
C GLY A 82 15.52 -12.18 3.82
N ARG A 83 16.33 -11.89 4.85
CA ARG A 83 16.91 -12.85 5.80
C ARG A 83 15.94 -13.16 6.93
N PHE A 84 14.75 -13.62 6.58
CA PHE A 84 13.59 -13.70 7.49
C PHE A 84 13.80 -14.59 8.73
N LYS A 85 14.53 -15.70 8.60
CA LYS A 85 14.80 -16.58 9.75
C LYS A 85 15.66 -15.87 10.80
N GLU A 86 16.73 -15.23 10.36
CA GLU A 86 17.62 -14.47 11.24
C GLU A 86 16.91 -13.24 11.83
N ALA A 87 16.05 -12.58 11.05
CA ALA A 87 15.22 -11.50 11.56
C ALA A 87 14.32 -11.97 12.72
N SER A 88 13.66 -13.14 12.58
CA SER A 88 12.86 -13.73 13.65
C SER A 88 13.65 -13.97 14.94
N GLU A 89 14.89 -14.45 14.82
CA GLU A 89 15.76 -14.69 15.97
C GLU A 89 16.07 -13.38 16.71
N GLU A 90 16.40 -12.33 15.95
CA GLU A 90 16.72 -11.02 16.54
C GLU A 90 15.50 -10.35 17.18
N PHE A 91 14.30 -10.42 16.55
CA PHE A 91 13.08 -9.94 17.18
C PHE A 91 12.73 -10.71 18.45
N ASN A 92 12.90 -12.04 18.47
CA ASN A 92 12.67 -12.86 19.65
C ASN A 92 13.64 -12.48 20.78
N LYS A 93 14.92 -12.21 20.49
CA LYS A 93 15.88 -11.70 21.50
C LYS A 93 15.40 -10.34 22.05
N ALA A 94 14.98 -9.43 21.17
CA ALA A 94 14.47 -8.12 21.60
C ALA A 94 13.25 -8.25 22.54
N ILE A 95 12.31 -9.14 22.23
CA ILE A 95 11.11 -9.43 23.02
C ILE A 95 11.48 -10.10 24.36
N THR A 96 12.43 -11.05 24.34
CA THR A 96 12.91 -11.71 25.58
C THR A 96 13.56 -10.69 26.52
N ILE A 97 14.39 -9.78 25.99
CA ILE A 97 15.06 -8.74 26.79
C ILE A 97 14.06 -7.72 27.32
N ARG A 98 13.07 -7.35 26.50
CA ARG A 98 12.03 -6.37 26.87
C ARG A 98 10.63 -6.87 26.45
N PRO A 99 9.91 -7.62 27.32
CA PRO A 99 8.59 -8.19 26.98
C PRO A 99 7.49 -7.16 26.66
N TYR A 100 7.68 -5.89 27.00
CA TYR A 100 6.73 -4.80 26.71
C TYR A 100 7.16 -3.92 25.53
N TYR A 101 7.98 -4.44 24.63
CA TYR A 101 8.50 -3.68 23.51
C TYR A 101 7.59 -3.80 22.27
N ALA A 102 6.57 -2.97 22.19
CA ALA A 102 5.57 -2.98 21.10
C ALA A 102 6.19 -2.98 19.70
N ALA A 103 7.29 -2.21 19.47
CA ALA A 103 7.95 -2.15 18.17
C ALA A 103 8.57 -3.51 17.75
N ALA A 104 9.07 -4.31 18.70
CA ALA A 104 9.62 -5.63 18.38
C ALA A 104 8.52 -6.64 18.01
N TYR A 105 7.36 -6.58 18.67
CA TYR A 105 6.19 -7.36 18.25
C TYR A 105 5.71 -6.95 16.87
N LYS A 106 5.66 -5.64 16.56
CA LYS A 106 5.30 -5.16 15.23
C LYS A 106 6.30 -5.64 14.17
N GLY A 107 7.61 -5.53 14.43
CA GLY A 107 8.64 -6.04 13.53
C GLY A 107 8.57 -7.55 13.31
N GLN A 108 8.32 -8.33 14.37
CA GLN A 108 8.09 -9.78 14.27
C GLN A 108 6.82 -10.09 13.47
N GLY A 109 5.75 -9.28 13.64
CA GLY A 109 4.53 -9.36 12.84
C GLY A 109 4.82 -9.17 11.35
N ASP A 110 5.54 -8.12 10.96
CA ASP A 110 5.95 -7.87 9.56
C ASP A 110 6.71 -9.07 8.99
N ASN A 111 7.68 -9.58 9.75
CA ASN A 111 8.51 -10.70 9.34
C ASN A 111 7.72 -12.00 9.15
N LEU A 112 6.74 -12.27 10.03
CA LEU A 112 5.87 -13.44 9.92
C LEU A 112 4.91 -13.33 8.72
N ILE A 113 4.38 -12.15 8.44
CA ILE A 113 3.58 -11.89 7.23
C ILE A 113 4.42 -12.14 5.97
N ASP A 114 5.67 -11.69 5.93
CA ASP A 114 6.59 -11.92 4.80
C ASP A 114 6.93 -13.41 4.63
N LEU A 115 6.97 -14.16 5.72
CA LEU A 115 7.09 -15.63 5.72
C LEU A 115 5.79 -16.36 5.31
N GLY A 116 4.66 -15.65 5.13
CA GLY A 116 3.34 -16.21 4.87
C GLY A 116 2.69 -16.86 6.10
N LYS A 117 3.19 -16.58 7.31
CA LYS A 117 2.64 -17.02 8.58
C LYS A 117 1.64 -15.99 9.12
N TYR A 118 0.53 -15.82 8.37
CA TYR A 118 -0.42 -14.73 8.58
C TYR A 118 -1.05 -14.72 9.98
N GLU A 119 -1.50 -15.88 10.49
CA GLU A 119 -2.13 -15.96 11.82
C GLU A 119 -1.18 -15.50 12.92
N GLU A 120 0.07 -15.98 12.89
CA GLU A 120 1.09 -15.61 13.86
C GLU A 120 1.46 -14.11 13.74
N GLY A 121 1.52 -13.59 12.50
CA GLY A 121 1.77 -12.16 12.24
C GLY A 121 0.66 -11.28 12.83
N ILE A 122 -0.61 -11.63 12.62
CA ILE A 122 -1.78 -10.93 13.17
C ILE A 122 -1.75 -10.97 14.70
N GLN A 123 -1.36 -12.11 15.32
CA GLN A 123 -1.20 -12.21 16.77
C GLN A 123 -0.14 -11.23 17.29
N ASN A 124 0.98 -11.10 16.61
CA ASN A 124 2.05 -10.17 17.00
C ASN A 124 1.60 -8.70 16.86
N TYR A 125 0.87 -8.33 15.79
CA TYR A 125 0.30 -6.99 15.69
C TYR A 125 -0.72 -6.70 16.78
N SER A 126 -1.59 -7.66 17.08
CA SER A 126 -2.55 -7.53 18.20
C SER A 126 -1.82 -7.31 19.52
N LYS A 127 -0.73 -8.07 19.78
CA LYS A 127 0.08 -7.90 20.98
C LYS A 127 0.78 -6.53 21.02
N ALA A 128 1.26 -6.03 19.88
CA ALA A 128 1.83 -4.68 19.79
C ALA A 128 0.80 -3.60 20.17
N LEU A 129 -0.46 -3.78 19.74
CA LEU A 129 -1.57 -2.87 20.06
C LEU A 129 -2.05 -3.00 21.51
N ASP A 130 -2.04 -4.20 22.11
CA ASP A 130 -2.30 -4.38 23.54
C ASP A 130 -1.29 -3.60 24.40
N LEU A 131 -0.02 -3.54 23.97
CA LEU A 131 1.06 -2.82 24.64
C LEU A 131 1.06 -1.32 24.37
N LYS A 132 0.66 -0.94 23.17
CA LYS A 132 0.61 0.46 22.69
C LYS A 132 -0.64 0.65 21.81
N PRO A 133 -1.81 1.00 22.38
CA PRO A 133 -3.07 1.15 21.64
C PRO A 133 -3.06 2.22 20.53
N ASP A 134 -2.24 3.27 20.67
CA ASP A 134 -2.04 4.35 19.71
C ASP A 134 -0.95 4.06 18.66
N PHE A 135 -0.51 2.81 18.51
CA PHE A 135 0.52 2.44 17.55
C PHE A 135 -0.05 2.35 16.13
N THR A 136 -0.18 3.51 15.47
CA THR A 136 -0.78 3.69 14.13
C THR A 136 -0.22 2.70 13.11
N ASP A 137 1.11 2.53 13.03
CA ASP A 137 1.74 1.62 12.06
C ASP A 137 1.33 0.15 12.29
N ALA A 138 1.20 -0.29 13.54
CA ALA A 138 0.71 -1.64 13.86
C ALA A 138 -0.78 -1.81 13.52
N LYS A 139 -1.63 -0.77 13.73
CA LYS A 139 -3.04 -0.78 13.31
C LYS A 139 -3.15 -0.96 11.80
N ILE A 140 -2.43 -0.14 11.03
CA ILE A 140 -2.43 -0.21 9.56
C ILE A 140 -1.99 -1.60 9.09
N LYS A 141 -0.88 -2.13 9.63
CA LYS A 141 -0.35 -3.46 9.25
C LYS A 141 -1.30 -4.60 9.61
N LEU A 142 -1.98 -4.51 10.74
CA LEU A 142 -3.04 -5.46 11.11
C LEU A 142 -4.19 -5.41 10.08
N ILE A 143 -4.73 -4.23 9.79
CA ILE A 143 -5.84 -4.04 8.85
C ILE A 143 -5.47 -4.54 7.45
N GLU A 144 -4.28 -4.18 6.95
CA GLU A 144 -3.76 -4.66 5.67
C GLU A 144 -3.65 -6.20 5.64
N SER A 145 -3.19 -6.81 6.73
CA SER A 145 -3.05 -8.28 6.81
C SER A 145 -4.39 -9.01 6.74
N LEU A 146 -5.45 -8.40 7.26
CA LEU A 146 -6.80 -8.94 7.18
C LEU A 146 -7.38 -8.97 5.74
N THR A 147 -6.74 -8.31 4.79
CA THR A 147 -7.09 -8.45 3.36
C THR A 147 -6.59 -9.76 2.75
N PHE A 148 -5.56 -10.37 3.37
CA PHE A 148 -4.92 -11.61 2.87
C PHE A 148 -5.29 -12.83 3.68
N PHE A 149 -5.74 -12.63 4.92
CA PHE A 149 -5.98 -13.73 5.84
C PHE A 149 -7.13 -13.44 6.81
N ASN A 150 -8.03 -14.40 6.94
CA ASN A 150 -9.18 -14.32 7.83
C ASN A 150 -8.86 -15.02 9.15
N SER A 151 -8.38 -14.26 10.15
CA SER A 151 -8.00 -14.78 11.44
C SER A 151 -9.22 -15.29 12.21
N LYS A 152 -9.14 -16.52 12.73
CA LYS A 152 -10.17 -17.14 13.56
C LYS A 152 -9.82 -17.13 15.05
N LYS A 153 -8.55 -16.92 15.39
CA LYS A 153 -8.03 -17.04 16.76
C LYS A 153 -8.10 -15.74 17.56
N GLN A 154 -7.98 -14.59 16.90
CA GLN A 154 -7.93 -13.27 17.55
C GLN A 154 -9.31 -12.60 17.67
N LYS A 155 -10.33 -13.34 18.09
CA LYS A 155 -11.72 -12.84 18.18
C LYS A 155 -11.90 -11.69 19.20
N SER A 156 -11.03 -11.56 20.18
CA SER A 156 -11.04 -10.48 21.17
C SER A 156 -10.53 -9.15 20.61
N ASN A 157 -9.73 -9.16 19.53
CA ASN A 157 -9.27 -7.95 18.88
C ASN A 157 -10.41 -7.33 18.06
N SER A 158 -10.74 -6.07 18.32
CA SER A 158 -11.87 -5.37 17.69
C SER A 158 -11.73 -5.25 16.17
N PHE A 159 -10.51 -5.04 15.63
CA PHE A 159 -10.27 -4.97 14.19
C PHE A 159 -10.52 -6.32 13.52
N VAL A 160 -10.04 -7.42 14.13
CA VAL A 160 -10.24 -8.78 13.62
C VAL A 160 -11.71 -9.17 13.65
N SER A 161 -12.40 -8.93 14.77
CA SER A 161 -13.81 -9.27 14.93
C SER A 161 -14.69 -8.46 13.97
N THR A 162 -14.41 -7.15 13.80
CA THR A 162 -15.11 -6.29 12.84
C THR A 162 -14.91 -6.77 11.41
N ASN A 163 -13.67 -7.11 11.02
CA ASN A 163 -13.38 -7.64 9.70
C ASN A 163 -14.18 -8.93 9.42
N ASN A 164 -14.25 -9.83 10.39
CA ASN A 164 -15.01 -11.08 10.25
C ASN A 164 -16.51 -10.84 10.07
N LEU A 165 -17.08 -9.88 10.82
CA LEU A 165 -18.49 -9.48 10.67
C LEU A 165 -18.77 -8.86 9.30
N LEU A 166 -17.90 -7.97 8.83
CA LEU A 166 -18.00 -7.34 7.53
C LEU A 166 -17.90 -8.35 6.38
N GLN A 167 -17.00 -9.32 6.48
CA GLN A 167 -16.85 -10.36 5.46
C GLN A 167 -18.05 -11.33 5.42
N ASN A 168 -18.81 -11.47 6.52
CA ASN A 168 -20.02 -12.25 6.54
C ASN A 168 -21.22 -11.51 5.95
N LEU A 169 -21.20 -10.18 5.95
CA LEU A 169 -22.20 -9.38 5.26
C LEU A 169 -21.98 -9.46 3.75
N LYS A 170 -22.94 -10.01 3.00
CA LYS A 170 -22.85 -10.21 1.56
C LYS A 170 -23.89 -9.39 0.83
N LEU A 171 -23.49 -8.75 -0.26
CA LEU A 171 -24.42 -8.23 -1.26
C LEU A 171 -24.57 -9.31 -2.33
N ASP A 172 -25.80 -9.80 -2.49
CA ASP A 172 -26.11 -10.73 -3.58
C ASP A 172 -26.58 -9.97 -4.81
N TYR A 173 -25.92 -10.18 -5.94
CA TYR A 173 -26.26 -9.59 -7.23
C TYR A 173 -25.83 -10.48 -8.38
N ASP A 174 -26.50 -10.30 -9.52
CA ASP A 174 -26.24 -11.01 -10.77
C ASP A 174 -25.47 -10.09 -11.73
N LEU A 175 -24.34 -10.56 -12.25
CA LEU A 175 -23.54 -9.83 -13.26
C LEU A 175 -24.27 -9.65 -14.61
N ASN A 176 -25.42 -10.29 -14.81
CA ASN A 176 -26.27 -10.10 -15.98
C ASN A 176 -27.35 -9.05 -15.80
N LYS A 177 -27.49 -8.49 -14.59
CA LYS A 177 -28.51 -7.51 -14.25
C LYS A 177 -27.89 -6.23 -13.70
N LYS A 178 -28.60 -5.10 -13.86
CA LYS A 178 -28.16 -3.81 -13.30
C LYS A 178 -28.17 -3.88 -11.77
N ILE A 179 -27.05 -3.53 -11.15
CA ILE A 179 -26.98 -3.31 -9.70
C ILE A 179 -27.70 -1.98 -9.39
N ARG A 180 -28.72 -2.02 -8.56
CA ARG A 180 -29.46 -0.83 -8.16
C ARG A 180 -28.66 -0.01 -7.14
N ASP A 181 -28.82 1.31 -7.17
CA ASP A 181 -28.13 2.19 -6.23
C ASP A 181 -28.56 1.88 -4.79
N GLU A 182 -29.85 1.60 -4.56
CA GLU A 182 -30.42 1.31 -3.25
C GLU A 182 -29.79 0.08 -2.60
N GLU A 183 -29.47 -0.96 -3.39
CA GLU A 183 -28.82 -2.17 -2.89
C GLU A 183 -27.40 -1.90 -2.37
N VAL A 184 -26.65 -1.06 -3.10
CA VAL A 184 -25.29 -0.66 -2.71
C VAL A 184 -25.34 0.25 -1.47
N ILE A 185 -26.29 1.17 -1.42
CA ILE A 185 -26.49 2.10 -0.31
C ILE A 185 -26.83 1.32 0.98
N ASP A 186 -27.83 0.46 0.93
CA ASP A 186 -28.23 -0.38 2.08
C ASP A 186 -27.08 -1.27 2.57
N PHE A 187 -26.38 -1.90 1.66
CA PHE A 187 -25.20 -2.73 1.97
C PHE A 187 -24.10 -1.92 2.69
N PHE A 188 -23.81 -0.71 2.19
CA PHE A 188 -22.79 0.13 2.80
C PHE A 188 -23.23 0.68 4.17
N GLN A 189 -24.49 1.08 4.32
CA GLN A 189 -25.03 1.53 5.60
C GLN A 189 -24.95 0.43 6.68
N LYS A 190 -25.33 -0.81 6.34
CA LYS A 190 -25.15 -1.97 7.24
C LYS A 190 -23.67 -2.23 7.59
N SER A 191 -22.78 -2.03 6.62
CA SER A 191 -21.33 -2.14 6.86
C SER A 191 -20.85 -1.06 7.82
N ASN A 192 -21.32 0.17 7.70
CA ASN A 192 -21.03 1.27 8.62
C ASN A 192 -21.54 0.98 10.04
N GLU A 193 -22.76 0.48 10.18
CA GLU A 193 -23.30 0.10 11.50
C GLU A 193 -22.39 -0.93 12.20
N ILE A 194 -21.90 -1.93 11.47
CA ILE A 194 -20.95 -2.91 12.00
C ILE A 194 -19.65 -2.21 12.44
N LEU A 195 -19.10 -1.32 11.60
CA LEU A 195 -17.86 -0.62 11.86
C LEU A 195 -17.97 0.23 13.14
N PHE A 196 -18.95 1.14 13.20
CA PHE A 196 -19.13 2.07 14.33
C PHE A 196 -19.51 1.37 15.64
N LYS A 197 -20.24 0.27 15.58
CA LYS A 197 -20.59 -0.52 16.77
C LYS A 197 -19.40 -1.21 17.40
N ASN A 198 -18.44 -1.67 16.62
CA ASN A 198 -17.37 -2.55 17.09
C ASN A 198 -16.02 -1.84 17.31
N ILE A 199 -15.80 -0.70 16.68
CA ILE A 199 -14.58 0.10 16.84
C ILE A 199 -14.95 1.42 17.49
N LYS A 200 -14.76 1.50 18.84
CA LYS A 200 -15.19 2.67 19.64
C LYS A 200 -14.39 3.94 19.34
N ASN A 201 -13.08 3.82 19.13
CA ASN A 201 -12.18 4.95 18.86
C ASN A 201 -11.83 5.00 17.37
N HIS A 202 -12.84 4.96 16.51
CA HIS A 202 -12.65 4.99 15.05
C HIS A 202 -12.01 6.31 14.56
N GLU A 203 -12.18 7.42 15.29
CA GLU A 203 -11.55 8.71 15.01
C GLU A 203 -10.01 8.66 15.11
N GLU A 204 -9.46 7.68 15.83
CA GLU A 204 -8.00 7.46 15.97
C GLU A 204 -7.43 6.56 14.86
N ILE A 205 -8.23 6.13 13.89
CA ILE A 205 -7.75 5.34 12.76
C ILE A 205 -7.22 6.28 11.69
N GLU A 206 -5.93 6.60 11.77
CA GLU A 206 -5.22 7.27 10.69
C GLU A 206 -4.99 6.27 9.54
N PHE A 207 -5.88 6.27 8.56
CA PHE A 207 -5.84 5.37 7.42
C PHE A 207 -5.99 6.16 6.12
N ASP A 208 -4.90 6.36 5.40
CA ASP A 208 -4.83 7.22 4.21
C ASP A 208 -4.85 6.46 2.88
N ASN A 209 -5.02 5.14 2.90
CA ASN A 209 -5.09 4.37 1.67
C ASN A 209 -6.32 4.78 0.84
N ARG A 210 -6.08 5.04 -0.45
CA ARG A 210 -7.08 5.56 -1.41
C ARG A 210 -7.35 4.58 -2.54
N GLN A 211 -6.79 3.37 -2.45
CA GLN A 211 -6.81 2.38 -3.52
C GLN A 211 -7.27 1.02 -3.01
N LEU A 212 -8.23 0.43 -3.71
CA LEU A 212 -8.66 -0.94 -3.45
C LEU A 212 -8.24 -1.86 -4.58
N PHE A 213 -7.68 -2.99 -4.20
CA PHE A 213 -7.24 -4.02 -5.13
C PHE A 213 -8.08 -5.28 -4.99
N ARG A 214 -8.33 -5.93 -6.12
CA ARG A 214 -8.71 -7.34 -6.23
C ARG A 214 -7.65 -8.00 -7.09
N ARG A 215 -6.77 -8.76 -6.47
CA ARG A 215 -5.56 -9.28 -7.11
C ARG A 215 -5.68 -10.74 -7.47
N GLY A 216 -5.10 -11.09 -8.62
CA GLY A 216 -4.38 -12.34 -8.79
C GLY A 216 -3.01 -12.32 -8.10
N ASN A 217 -2.23 -13.37 -8.32
CA ASN A 217 -0.99 -13.68 -7.58
C ASN A 217 0.27 -12.86 -7.99
N LEU A 218 0.17 -11.68 -8.58
CA LEU A 218 1.34 -10.99 -9.13
C LEU A 218 1.65 -9.70 -8.40
N ASP A 219 2.89 -9.56 -7.94
CA ASP A 219 3.47 -8.28 -7.58
C ASP A 219 4.12 -7.66 -8.82
N LEU A 220 3.58 -6.52 -9.26
CA LEU A 220 4.09 -5.79 -10.43
C LEU A 220 5.37 -5.04 -10.14
N ASN A 221 5.82 -4.98 -8.87
CA ASN A 221 7.00 -4.23 -8.42
C ASN A 221 7.02 -2.77 -8.94
N CYS A 222 5.84 -2.14 -8.98
CA CYS A 222 5.69 -0.78 -9.54
C CYS A 222 6.52 0.27 -8.81
N GLU A 223 6.75 0.11 -7.50
CA GLU A 223 7.61 1.01 -6.71
C GLU A 223 9.03 1.02 -7.27
N ARG A 224 9.63 -0.16 -7.51
CA ARG A 224 10.95 -0.25 -8.16
C ARG A 224 10.98 0.44 -9.53
N HIS A 225 9.96 0.20 -10.35
CA HIS A 225 9.90 0.79 -11.69
C HIS A 225 9.79 2.31 -11.65
N LYS A 226 9.02 2.84 -10.71
CA LYS A 226 8.90 4.28 -10.46
C LYS A 226 10.23 4.87 -9.99
N THR A 227 10.90 4.22 -9.03
CA THR A 227 12.21 4.67 -8.53
C THR A 227 13.27 4.67 -9.64
N ILE A 228 13.28 3.70 -10.56
CA ILE A 228 14.17 3.71 -11.74
C ILE A 228 13.87 4.92 -12.62
N PHE A 229 12.61 5.20 -12.87
CA PHE A 229 12.21 6.34 -13.69
C PHE A 229 12.61 7.67 -13.06
N GLU A 230 12.34 7.86 -11.77
CA GLU A 230 12.67 9.08 -11.01
C GLU A 230 14.18 9.37 -10.95
N ASN A 231 15.01 8.31 -10.82
CA ASN A 231 16.45 8.50 -10.71
C ASN A 231 17.19 8.57 -12.04
N PHE A 232 16.68 7.93 -13.08
CA PHE A 232 17.42 7.75 -14.34
C PHE A 232 16.63 8.17 -15.59
N ASN A 233 15.41 8.68 -15.42
CA ASN A 233 14.49 8.94 -16.53
C ASN A 233 14.40 7.73 -17.50
N THR A 234 14.27 6.53 -16.93
CA THR A 234 14.33 5.23 -17.63
C THR A 234 13.08 4.44 -17.34
N ILE A 235 12.39 4.00 -18.40
CA ILE A 235 11.23 3.10 -18.26
C ILE A 235 11.74 1.67 -18.14
N ALA A 236 11.41 0.99 -17.04
CA ALA A 236 11.80 -0.40 -16.80
C ALA A 236 11.26 -1.33 -17.89
N LYS A 237 12.05 -2.33 -18.31
CA LYS A 237 11.73 -3.29 -19.38
C LYS A 237 10.36 -3.94 -19.22
N TYR A 238 10.02 -4.31 -18.00
CA TYR A 238 8.72 -4.89 -17.64
C TYR A 238 7.52 -3.99 -18.01
N CYS A 239 7.67 -2.66 -17.91
CA CYS A 239 6.59 -1.72 -18.18
C CYS A 239 6.19 -1.67 -19.66
N PHE A 240 7.06 -2.11 -20.57
CA PHE A 240 6.75 -2.17 -22.01
C PHE A 240 5.68 -3.21 -22.35
N GLY A 241 5.53 -4.26 -21.56
CA GLY A 241 4.43 -5.22 -21.64
C GLY A 241 3.24 -4.89 -20.72
N CYS A 242 3.29 -3.81 -19.95
CA CYS A 242 2.22 -3.45 -19.02
C CYS A 242 1.15 -2.62 -19.72
N PHE A 243 -0.01 -3.20 -19.98
CA PHE A 243 -1.20 -2.54 -20.50
C PHE A 243 -2.27 -2.47 -19.40
N LYS A 244 -3.16 -1.48 -19.48
CA LYS A 244 -4.25 -1.30 -18.53
C LYS A 244 -5.55 -1.04 -19.28
N VAL A 245 -6.58 -1.78 -18.94
CA VAL A 245 -7.94 -1.40 -19.30
C VAL A 245 -8.43 -0.45 -18.22
N GLN A 246 -8.60 0.82 -18.58
CA GLN A 246 -9.09 1.88 -17.71
C GLN A 246 -10.59 2.03 -17.86
N ILE A 247 -11.29 2.09 -16.74
CA ILE A 247 -12.73 2.34 -16.62
C ILE A 247 -12.89 3.65 -15.88
N ASP A 248 -13.75 4.55 -16.38
CA ASP A 248 -14.01 5.86 -15.79
C ASP A 248 -15.44 5.90 -15.21
N PRO A 249 -15.65 5.55 -13.90
CA PRO A 249 -16.92 5.73 -13.21
C PRO A 249 -17.30 7.21 -13.15
N LYS A 250 -18.61 7.52 -13.20
CA LYS A 250 -19.09 8.90 -13.22
C LYS A 250 -19.18 9.53 -11.82
N ASN A 251 -19.46 8.71 -10.81
CA ASN A 251 -19.70 9.15 -9.44
C ASN A 251 -19.22 8.06 -8.46
N ILE A 252 -19.27 8.36 -7.16
CA ILE A 252 -18.82 7.46 -6.11
C ILE A 252 -19.63 6.15 -6.07
N ILE A 253 -20.93 6.15 -6.35
CA ILE A 253 -21.75 4.94 -6.34
C ILE A 253 -21.32 4.00 -7.47
N ASP A 254 -21.04 4.54 -8.66
CA ASP A 254 -20.52 3.76 -9.78
C ASP A 254 -19.12 3.17 -9.48
N LEU A 255 -18.27 3.90 -8.73
CA LEU A 255 -16.98 3.39 -8.30
C LEU A 255 -17.12 2.21 -7.32
N ILE A 256 -18.05 2.32 -6.35
CA ILE A 256 -18.34 1.25 -5.39
C ILE A 256 -18.91 0.03 -6.13
N LYS A 257 -19.85 0.23 -7.07
CA LYS A 257 -20.37 -0.85 -7.92
C LYS A 257 -19.25 -1.55 -8.70
N LEU A 258 -18.35 -0.77 -9.31
CA LEU A 258 -17.22 -1.32 -10.05
C LEU A 258 -16.31 -2.16 -9.14
N PHE A 259 -16.05 -1.69 -7.92
CA PHE A 259 -15.27 -2.43 -6.93
C PHE A 259 -15.93 -3.77 -6.58
N LEU A 260 -17.25 -3.79 -6.35
CA LEU A 260 -18.00 -5.02 -6.08
C LEU A 260 -17.96 -5.96 -7.29
N VAL A 261 -18.16 -5.42 -8.51
CA VAL A 261 -18.04 -6.21 -9.75
C VAL A 261 -16.65 -6.86 -9.87
N PHE A 262 -15.58 -6.12 -9.57
CA PHE A 262 -14.22 -6.65 -9.61
C PHE A 262 -13.98 -7.82 -8.65
N ASP A 263 -14.73 -7.89 -7.56
CA ASP A 263 -14.66 -9.00 -6.61
C ASP A 263 -15.21 -10.33 -7.20
N ARG A 264 -16.27 -10.27 -8.00
CA ARG A 264 -16.88 -11.45 -8.66
C ARG A 264 -16.36 -11.72 -10.06
N LEU A 265 -15.81 -10.71 -10.71
CA LEU A 265 -15.38 -10.78 -12.10
C LEU A 265 -14.26 -11.81 -12.29
N LYS A 266 -14.53 -12.84 -13.07
CA LYS A 266 -13.53 -13.80 -13.54
C LYS A 266 -13.05 -13.37 -14.92
N LEU A 267 -11.75 -13.21 -15.08
CA LEU A 267 -11.08 -12.93 -16.34
C LEU A 267 -10.36 -14.19 -16.82
N PRO A 268 -10.09 -14.35 -18.14
CA PRO A 268 -9.37 -15.51 -18.69
C PRO A 268 -8.02 -15.71 -17.97
N ASN A 269 -7.30 -14.64 -17.72
CA ASN A 269 -6.08 -14.67 -16.92
C ASN A 269 -6.41 -14.33 -15.46
N SER A 270 -6.39 -15.33 -14.60
CA SER A 270 -6.63 -15.16 -13.15
C SER A 270 -5.60 -14.29 -12.44
N LYS A 271 -4.47 -14.00 -13.10
CA LYS A 271 -3.40 -13.14 -12.56
C LYS A 271 -3.64 -11.64 -12.79
N ASN A 272 -4.67 -11.27 -13.55
CA ASN A 272 -4.99 -9.85 -13.76
C ASN A 272 -5.27 -9.14 -12.43
N ILE A 273 -4.52 -8.09 -12.16
CA ILE A 273 -4.76 -7.21 -11.02
C ILE A 273 -5.88 -6.26 -11.40
N LYS A 274 -6.88 -6.18 -10.54
CA LYS A 274 -8.00 -5.24 -10.64
C LYS A 274 -7.88 -4.20 -9.53
N LYS A 275 -8.04 -2.91 -9.85
CA LYS A 275 -7.82 -1.80 -8.92
C LYS A 275 -8.88 -0.73 -9.10
N CYS A 276 -9.44 -0.23 -8.00
CA CYS A 276 -10.29 0.96 -7.95
C CYS A 276 -9.61 2.07 -7.15
N LEU A 277 -9.71 3.30 -7.59
CA LEU A 277 -9.09 4.46 -6.93
C LEU A 277 -9.81 5.77 -7.25
N ILE A 278 -9.58 6.76 -6.39
CA ILE A 278 -9.80 8.18 -6.67
C ILE A 278 -8.55 8.78 -7.31
N GLU A 279 -8.72 9.70 -8.25
CA GLU A 279 -7.62 10.36 -8.94
C GLU A 279 -7.32 11.72 -8.30
N MET A 280 -6.13 11.86 -7.77
CA MET A 280 -5.70 13.05 -7.03
C MET A 280 -4.68 13.89 -7.82
N ARG A 281 -4.04 13.29 -8.83
CA ARG A 281 -2.99 13.97 -9.62
C ARG A 281 -3.59 15.11 -10.44
N PRO A 282 -2.95 16.29 -10.45
CA PRO A 282 -3.47 17.48 -11.11
C PRO A 282 -3.61 17.30 -12.62
N ASP A 283 -2.65 16.65 -13.27
CA ASP A 283 -2.51 16.44 -14.71
C ASP A 283 -3.45 15.38 -15.32
N ILE A 284 -4.11 14.56 -14.46
CA ILE A 284 -4.88 13.41 -14.92
C ILE A 284 -6.38 13.70 -14.90
N SER A 285 -7.02 13.61 -16.05
CA SER A 285 -8.48 13.82 -16.17
C SER A 285 -9.31 12.71 -15.51
N GLY A 286 -10.51 13.06 -15.03
CA GLY A 286 -11.46 12.15 -14.39
C GLY A 286 -11.18 11.92 -12.91
N SER A 287 -12.24 11.82 -12.11
CA SER A 287 -12.16 11.76 -10.64
C SER A 287 -12.06 10.34 -10.09
N TYR A 288 -12.65 9.38 -10.78
CA TYR A 288 -12.73 7.98 -10.34
C TYR A 288 -12.19 7.05 -11.42
N LYS A 289 -11.46 6.02 -11.02
CA LYS A 289 -10.88 5.07 -11.97
C LYS A 289 -10.96 3.63 -11.49
N GLY A 290 -11.27 2.75 -12.43
CA GLY A 290 -10.99 1.32 -12.34
C GLY A 290 -9.89 0.95 -13.31
N LEU A 291 -8.99 0.06 -12.92
CA LEU A 291 -7.90 -0.42 -13.75
C LEU A 291 -7.83 -1.94 -13.71
N VAL A 292 -7.69 -2.56 -14.88
CA VAL A 292 -7.32 -3.97 -15.00
C VAL A 292 -5.98 -4.05 -15.70
N TYR A 293 -5.01 -4.68 -15.06
CA TYR A 293 -3.65 -4.80 -15.58
C TYR A 293 -3.53 -6.04 -16.48
N CYS A 294 -3.00 -5.85 -17.67
CA CYS A 294 -2.78 -6.86 -18.70
C CYS A 294 -1.30 -6.90 -19.11
N PHE A 295 -0.85 -8.02 -19.66
CA PHE A 295 0.56 -8.27 -19.97
C PHE A 295 0.87 -8.16 -21.47
N SER A 296 -0.15 -7.87 -22.28
CA SER A 296 -0.01 -7.58 -23.71
C SER A 296 -1.18 -6.71 -24.19
N LEU A 297 -1.02 -6.07 -25.35
CA LEU A 297 -2.09 -5.31 -25.99
C LEU A 297 -3.28 -6.22 -26.34
N LYS A 298 -3.01 -7.40 -26.90
CA LYS A 298 -4.03 -8.40 -27.23
C LYS A 298 -4.87 -8.80 -26.03
N GLU A 299 -4.24 -9.10 -24.89
CA GLU A 299 -4.95 -9.39 -23.64
C GLU A 299 -5.81 -8.21 -23.18
N ALA A 300 -5.30 -6.97 -23.30
CA ALA A 300 -6.04 -5.79 -22.93
C ALA A 300 -7.28 -5.56 -23.82
N GLU A 301 -7.20 -5.88 -25.12
CA GLU A 301 -8.34 -5.84 -26.04
C GLU A 301 -9.41 -6.88 -25.67
N GLU A 302 -9.02 -8.12 -25.41
CA GLU A 302 -9.93 -9.18 -24.95
C GLU A 302 -10.62 -8.79 -23.62
N VAL A 303 -9.87 -8.31 -22.66
CA VAL A 303 -10.39 -7.84 -21.34
C VAL A 303 -11.33 -6.64 -21.53
N LYS A 304 -11.01 -5.70 -22.45
CA LYS A 304 -11.88 -4.56 -22.73
C LYS A 304 -13.23 -5.00 -23.28
N ILE A 305 -13.29 -6.00 -24.16
CA ILE A 305 -14.55 -6.55 -24.69
C ILE A 305 -15.41 -7.12 -23.55
N ILE A 306 -14.82 -7.99 -22.72
CA ILE A 306 -15.50 -8.62 -21.57
C ILE A 306 -16.03 -7.54 -20.61
N LEU A 307 -15.20 -6.55 -20.25
CA LEU A 307 -15.58 -5.48 -19.37
C LEU A 307 -16.68 -4.61 -19.96
N THR A 308 -16.64 -4.30 -21.25
CA THR A 308 -17.66 -3.51 -21.92
C THR A 308 -19.00 -4.23 -21.86
N GLU A 309 -19.04 -5.51 -22.16
CA GLU A 309 -20.28 -6.31 -22.12
C GLU A 309 -20.89 -6.32 -20.71
N ILE A 310 -20.09 -6.59 -19.68
CA ILE A 310 -20.58 -6.69 -18.30
C ILE A 310 -20.94 -5.32 -17.74
N LEU A 311 -20.04 -4.34 -17.81
CA LEU A 311 -20.21 -3.06 -17.10
C LEU A 311 -21.31 -2.18 -17.70
N THR A 312 -21.56 -2.29 -19.01
CA THR A 312 -22.70 -1.59 -19.65
C THR A 312 -24.06 -2.12 -19.17
N LYS A 313 -24.14 -3.40 -18.82
CA LYS A 313 -25.36 -4.02 -18.25
C LYS A 313 -25.50 -3.69 -16.75
N VAL A 314 -24.41 -3.88 -16.01
CA VAL A 314 -24.41 -3.91 -14.55
C VAL A 314 -24.36 -2.52 -13.92
N ILE A 315 -23.61 -1.58 -14.51
CA ILE A 315 -23.40 -0.22 -13.97
C ILE A 315 -24.13 0.81 -14.81
N SER A 316 -23.62 1.08 -16.04
CA SER A 316 -24.17 2.14 -16.89
C SER A 316 -23.81 1.91 -18.37
N LYS A 317 -24.80 2.12 -19.27
CA LYS A 317 -24.58 2.10 -20.73
C LYS A 317 -23.55 3.12 -21.22
N THR A 318 -23.29 4.16 -20.44
CA THR A 318 -22.41 5.29 -20.80
C THR A 318 -21.05 5.23 -20.11
N ILE A 319 -20.69 4.10 -19.47
CA ILE A 319 -19.40 3.94 -18.82
C ILE A 319 -18.28 3.94 -19.87
N LYS A 320 -17.25 4.74 -19.64
CA LYS A 320 -16.14 4.85 -20.58
C LYS A 320 -15.06 3.82 -20.25
N ILE A 321 -14.60 3.12 -21.27
CA ILE A 321 -13.56 2.07 -21.15
C ILE A 321 -12.52 2.28 -22.26
N LYS A 322 -11.26 2.40 -21.90
CA LYS A 322 -10.15 2.59 -22.84
C LYS A 322 -8.92 1.78 -22.42
N ILE A 323 -8.06 1.49 -23.38
CA ILE A 323 -6.77 0.87 -23.13
C ILE A 323 -5.72 1.96 -22.95
N ARG A 324 -4.78 1.78 -22.01
CA ARG A 324 -3.59 2.60 -21.81
C ARG A 324 -2.37 1.71 -21.62
N ARG A 325 -1.19 2.24 -21.89
CA ARG A 325 0.08 1.57 -21.66
C ARG A 325 0.79 2.15 -20.44
N GLY A 326 1.32 1.32 -19.58
CA GLY A 326 2.18 1.69 -18.45
C GLY A 326 1.60 2.69 -17.47
N CYS A 327 2.46 3.50 -16.92
CA CYS A 327 2.14 4.59 -15.98
C CYS A 327 2.13 5.93 -16.71
N THR A 328 1.26 6.83 -16.28
CA THR A 328 1.04 8.14 -16.94
C THR A 328 2.30 8.99 -16.93
N GLU A 329 3.08 8.92 -15.86
CA GLU A 329 4.35 9.64 -15.70
C GLU A 329 5.36 9.33 -16.81
N PHE A 330 5.26 8.17 -17.44
CA PHE A 330 6.14 7.81 -18.54
C PHE A 330 5.77 8.52 -19.85
N GLY A 331 4.48 8.80 -20.03
CA GLY A 331 3.97 9.48 -21.22
C GLY A 331 4.44 10.93 -21.36
N GLU A 332 4.61 11.63 -20.25
CA GLU A 332 5.15 13.00 -20.25
C GLU A 332 6.57 13.06 -20.79
N ALA A 333 7.44 12.16 -20.31
CA ALA A 333 8.84 12.10 -20.76
C ALA A 333 8.99 11.43 -22.14
N TYR A 334 8.10 10.49 -22.45
CA TYR A 334 8.11 9.68 -23.67
C TYR A 334 6.71 9.60 -24.29
N PRO A 335 6.22 10.65 -25.02
CA PRO A 335 4.86 10.66 -25.56
C PRO A 335 4.52 9.44 -26.43
N LYS A 336 5.48 8.95 -27.22
CA LYS A 336 5.30 7.73 -28.05
C LYS A 336 5.06 6.46 -27.25
N TYR A 337 5.36 6.47 -25.95
CA TYR A 337 5.16 5.31 -25.09
C TYR A 337 3.67 5.04 -24.81
N GLU A 338 2.85 6.09 -24.71
CA GLU A 338 1.41 5.96 -24.44
C GLU A 338 0.57 5.61 -25.68
N GLU A 339 1.13 5.68 -26.86
CA GLU A 339 0.43 5.35 -28.12
C GLU A 339 0.06 3.86 -28.12
N VAL A 340 -1.22 3.56 -28.15
CA VAL A 340 -1.78 2.19 -28.16
C VAL A 340 -2.67 1.93 -29.39
N ASP A 341 -2.95 2.95 -30.19
CA ASP A 341 -3.81 2.87 -31.38
C ASP A 341 -3.05 2.38 -32.61
N LYS A 342 -1.80 1.99 -32.43
CA LYS A 342 -0.92 1.46 -33.48
C LYS A 342 -0.85 -0.05 -33.41
N LYS A 343 -0.38 -0.69 -34.48
CA LYS A 343 -0.03 -2.11 -34.45
C LYS A 343 1.06 -2.35 -33.41
N GLU A 344 1.06 -3.53 -32.78
CA GLU A 344 2.01 -3.90 -31.72
C GLU A 344 3.48 -3.75 -32.17
N GLU A 345 3.78 -4.01 -33.45
CA GLU A 345 5.10 -3.85 -34.06
C GLU A 345 5.59 -2.40 -34.13
N ASP A 346 4.66 -1.43 -34.19
CA ASP A 346 4.93 0.02 -34.30
C ASP A 346 4.98 0.73 -32.94
N LEU A 347 4.65 0.02 -31.87
CA LEU A 347 4.73 0.58 -30.52
C LEU A 347 6.18 0.84 -30.12
N MET A 348 6.41 1.90 -29.32
CA MET A 348 7.72 2.17 -28.76
C MET A 348 8.29 0.93 -28.08
N LYS A 349 9.51 0.55 -28.48
CA LYS A 349 10.24 -0.61 -27.94
C LYS A 349 11.19 -0.18 -26.83
N TYR A 350 11.53 -1.15 -25.97
CA TYR A 350 12.50 -0.97 -24.91
C TYR A 350 13.89 -0.61 -25.47
N ASN A 351 14.55 0.37 -24.86
CA ASN A 351 15.92 0.71 -25.21
C ASN A 351 16.88 -0.14 -24.34
N GLU A 352 17.58 -1.08 -24.99
CA GLU A 352 18.49 -2.00 -24.27
C GLU A 352 19.62 -1.28 -23.52
N LYS A 353 19.98 -0.04 -23.86
CA LYS A 353 20.93 0.77 -23.09
C LYS A 353 20.43 1.10 -21.69
N TRP A 354 19.13 1.05 -21.44
CA TRP A 354 18.53 1.31 -20.13
C TRP A 354 18.75 0.17 -19.12
N LEU A 355 19.14 -1.02 -19.59
CA LEU A 355 19.42 -2.17 -18.71
C LEU A 355 20.50 -1.87 -17.67
N VAL A 356 21.45 -0.98 -17.96
CA VAL A 356 22.49 -0.55 -17.01
C VAL A 356 21.86 0.15 -15.81
N ASN A 357 20.90 1.06 -16.04
CA ASN A 357 20.20 1.78 -14.98
C ASN A 357 19.35 0.85 -14.11
N GLU A 358 18.70 -0.14 -14.71
CA GLU A 358 17.94 -1.15 -13.95
C GLU A 358 18.85 -1.98 -13.05
N LYS A 359 20.01 -2.42 -13.55
CA LYS A 359 21.01 -3.17 -12.76
C LYS A 359 21.56 -2.35 -11.59
N LEU A 360 21.91 -1.08 -11.82
CA LEU A 360 22.35 -0.17 -10.77
C LEU A 360 21.29 0.00 -9.66
N MET A 361 20.03 0.06 -10.03
CA MET A 361 18.95 0.13 -9.06
C MET A 361 18.77 -1.19 -8.30
N ASP A 362 18.89 -2.34 -8.96
CA ASP A 362 18.82 -3.66 -8.34
C ASP A 362 19.93 -3.92 -7.32
N GLU A 363 21.09 -3.27 -7.49
CA GLU A 363 22.18 -3.30 -6.52
C GLU A 363 21.88 -2.44 -5.27
N ARG A 364 21.14 -1.35 -5.45
CA ARG A 364 20.79 -0.41 -4.37
C ARG A 364 19.55 -0.84 -3.57
N LEU A 365 18.52 -1.34 -4.26
CA LEU A 365 17.29 -1.76 -3.62
C LEU A 365 17.41 -3.19 -3.09
N PRO A 366 17.06 -3.42 -1.83
CA PRO A 366 17.02 -4.77 -1.29
C PRO A 366 16.02 -5.60 -2.10
N LYS A 367 16.47 -6.75 -2.59
CA LYS A 367 15.60 -7.72 -3.26
C LYS A 367 14.63 -8.28 -2.23
N ARG A 368 13.44 -7.71 -2.09
CA ARG A 368 12.36 -8.30 -1.30
C ARG A 368 11.95 -9.62 -1.98
N LYS A 369 12.54 -10.70 -1.54
CA LYS A 369 11.99 -12.03 -1.79
C LYS A 369 10.90 -12.26 -0.76
N THR A 370 9.67 -11.85 -1.06
CA THR A 370 8.53 -12.38 -0.32
C THR A 370 8.52 -13.89 -0.52
N SER A 371 8.52 -14.65 0.57
CA SER A 371 8.59 -16.13 0.51
C SER A 371 7.34 -16.77 -0.07
N LYS A 372 6.23 -16.03 -0.15
CA LYS A 372 4.95 -16.47 -0.74
C LYS A 372 4.20 -15.30 -1.38
N GLU A 373 3.55 -15.57 -2.49
CA GLU A 373 2.66 -14.63 -3.14
C GLU A 373 1.50 -14.26 -2.21
N ARG A 374 1.25 -12.96 -2.06
CA ARG A 374 0.12 -12.45 -1.26
C ARG A 374 -1.11 -12.40 -2.16
N VAL A 375 -2.08 -13.24 -1.88
CA VAL A 375 -3.37 -13.24 -2.56
C VAL A 375 -4.37 -12.45 -1.73
N ILE A 376 -4.94 -11.39 -2.29
CA ILE A 376 -6.07 -10.71 -1.66
C ILE A 376 -7.27 -11.65 -1.71
N LEU A 377 -7.84 -11.94 -0.53
CA LEU A 377 -9.02 -12.77 -0.42
C LEU A 377 -10.18 -12.08 -1.13
N GLY A 378 -10.81 -12.80 -2.07
CA GLY A 378 -12.11 -12.39 -2.60
C GLY A 378 -13.14 -12.43 -1.48
N THR A 379 -13.89 -11.37 -1.32
CA THR A 379 -14.97 -11.34 -0.33
C THR A 379 -16.26 -11.94 -0.89
N ASN A 380 -16.27 -12.32 -2.19
CA ASN A 380 -17.47 -12.77 -2.93
C ASN A 380 -18.66 -11.81 -2.72
N SER A 381 -18.37 -10.51 -2.94
CA SER A 381 -19.28 -9.38 -2.78
C SER A 381 -19.66 -9.05 -1.34
N GLY A 382 -18.79 -9.43 -0.41
CA GLY A 382 -18.69 -8.81 0.90
C GLY A 382 -17.69 -7.65 0.87
N ILE A 383 -17.38 -7.13 2.04
CA ILE A 383 -16.43 -6.04 2.24
C ILE A 383 -15.50 -6.39 3.41
N SER A 384 -14.22 -6.06 3.30
CA SER A 384 -13.28 -6.18 4.41
C SER A 384 -13.20 -4.87 5.21
N LEU A 385 -12.56 -4.91 6.37
CA LEU A 385 -12.31 -3.70 7.15
C LEU A 385 -11.44 -2.70 6.38
N ASN A 386 -10.42 -3.16 5.66
CA ASN A 386 -9.64 -2.31 4.77
C ASN A 386 -10.50 -1.66 3.68
N ASP A 387 -11.41 -2.42 3.09
CA ASP A 387 -12.25 -1.91 2.00
C ASP A 387 -13.15 -0.77 2.47
N ILE A 388 -13.83 -0.95 3.62
CA ILE A 388 -14.74 0.07 4.12
C ILE A 388 -14.00 1.35 4.50
N LEU A 389 -12.80 1.25 5.10
CA LEU A 389 -11.99 2.42 5.44
C LEU A 389 -11.53 3.19 4.20
N VAL A 390 -11.13 2.49 3.14
CA VAL A 390 -10.80 3.13 1.86
C VAL A 390 -12.02 3.79 1.22
N ILE A 391 -13.19 3.17 1.33
CA ILE A 391 -14.43 3.77 0.80
C ILE A 391 -14.78 5.05 1.57
N HIS A 392 -14.54 5.13 2.87
CA HIS A 392 -14.67 6.40 3.61
C HIS A 392 -13.76 7.49 3.04
N ASN A 393 -12.52 7.17 2.69
CA ASN A 393 -11.62 8.11 2.02
C ASN A 393 -12.17 8.55 0.65
N TRP A 394 -12.82 7.66 -0.09
CA TRP A 394 -13.51 8.00 -1.33
C TRP A 394 -14.72 8.91 -1.12
N LEU A 395 -15.44 8.73 0.00
CA LEU A 395 -16.59 9.61 0.36
C LEU A 395 -16.12 11.02 0.71
N ILE A 396 -14.99 11.16 1.44
CA ILE A 396 -14.37 12.46 1.70
C ILE A 396 -14.00 13.14 0.38
N TYR A 397 -13.37 12.41 -0.52
CA TYR A 397 -13.02 12.92 -1.84
C TYR A 397 -14.25 13.35 -2.64
N ALA A 398 -15.29 12.51 -2.70
CA ALA A 398 -16.55 12.82 -3.35
C ALA A 398 -17.17 14.12 -2.83
N LYS A 399 -17.19 14.30 -1.50
CA LYS A 399 -17.64 15.54 -0.84
C LYS A 399 -16.84 16.75 -1.31
N LYS A 400 -15.51 16.65 -1.33
CA LYS A 400 -14.61 17.76 -1.69
C LYS A 400 -14.71 18.17 -3.15
N ILE A 401 -14.94 17.21 -4.07
CA ILE A 401 -15.10 17.51 -5.51
C ILE A 401 -16.55 17.85 -5.92
N GLY A 402 -17.49 17.89 -4.97
CA GLY A 402 -18.88 18.22 -5.23
C GLY A 402 -19.73 17.10 -5.86
N ASP A 403 -19.29 15.84 -5.75
CA ASP A 403 -20.11 14.68 -6.17
C ASP A 403 -21.22 14.41 -5.14
N LEU A 404 -22.37 14.99 -5.36
CA LEU A 404 -23.52 14.90 -4.43
C LEU A 404 -24.07 13.48 -4.24
N SER A 405 -23.63 12.49 -5.03
CA SER A 405 -24.10 11.11 -4.88
C SER A 405 -23.65 10.48 -3.55
N TYR A 406 -22.60 11.00 -2.90
CA TYR A 406 -22.17 10.55 -1.58
C TYR A 406 -23.27 10.74 -0.51
N LYS A 407 -24.11 11.78 -0.64
CA LYS A 407 -25.24 12.06 0.29
C LYS A 407 -26.32 10.99 0.28
N LYS A 408 -26.37 10.14 -0.75
CA LYS A 408 -27.25 8.98 -0.78
C LYS A 408 -26.70 7.83 0.08
N ILE A 409 -25.39 7.76 0.25
CA ILE A 409 -24.70 6.68 0.97
C ILE A 409 -24.69 6.94 2.48
N VAL A 410 -24.44 8.18 2.89
CA VAL A 410 -24.38 8.59 4.30
C VAL A 410 -25.56 9.52 4.64
N LYS A 411 -26.15 9.32 5.81
CA LYS A 411 -27.29 10.15 6.28
C LYS A 411 -26.82 11.52 6.74
N ASN A 412 -25.63 11.59 7.30
CA ASN A 412 -24.99 12.82 7.71
C ASN A 412 -23.46 12.72 7.58
N ASP A 413 -22.77 13.85 7.59
CA ASP A 413 -21.32 13.90 7.40
C ASP A 413 -20.51 13.28 8.57
N GLN A 414 -21.14 13.10 9.75
CA GLN A 414 -20.51 12.44 10.92
C GLN A 414 -20.37 10.92 10.72
N GLU A 415 -21.08 10.35 9.75
CA GLU A 415 -20.95 8.95 9.35
C GLU A 415 -19.73 8.70 8.44
N ILE A 416 -18.96 9.73 8.09
CA ILE A 416 -17.74 9.60 7.29
C ILE A 416 -16.55 9.66 8.23
N LEU A 417 -15.80 8.57 8.29
CA LEU A 417 -14.53 8.56 9.01
C LEU A 417 -13.51 9.42 8.26
N SER A 418 -12.90 10.37 8.95
CA SER A 418 -11.78 11.14 8.40
C SER A 418 -10.71 11.32 9.46
N SER A 419 -9.43 11.21 9.07
CA SER A 419 -8.35 11.73 9.89
C SER A 419 -8.04 13.18 9.47
N PRO A 420 -7.74 14.09 10.42
CA PRO A 420 -7.41 15.47 10.10
C PRO A 420 -6.25 15.61 9.12
N ASN A 421 -5.22 14.77 9.26
CA ASN A 421 -4.06 14.76 8.39
C ASN A 421 -4.43 14.41 6.94
N MET A 422 -5.28 13.40 6.75
CA MET A 422 -5.74 13.00 5.44
C MET A 422 -6.64 14.04 4.79
N ASP A 423 -7.52 14.66 5.57
CA ASP A 423 -8.41 15.72 5.09
C ASP A 423 -7.63 16.93 4.58
N MET A 424 -6.57 17.32 5.30
CA MET A 424 -5.68 18.42 4.93
C MET A 424 -4.86 18.09 3.67
N ASP A 425 -4.23 16.91 3.62
CA ASP A 425 -3.44 16.46 2.47
C ASP A 425 -4.30 16.37 1.21
N MET A 426 -5.49 15.81 1.32
CA MET A 426 -6.44 15.72 0.21
C MET A 426 -6.87 17.12 -0.28
N SER A 427 -7.09 18.07 0.62
CA SER A 427 -7.44 19.44 0.27
C SER A 427 -6.31 20.15 -0.48
N LEU A 428 -5.06 19.95 -0.05
CA LEU A 428 -3.89 20.51 -0.72
C LEU A 428 -3.77 19.96 -2.15
N GLN A 429 -3.78 18.66 -2.33
CA GLN A 429 -3.67 18.02 -3.64
C GLN A 429 -4.82 18.40 -4.58
N LEU A 430 -6.05 18.56 -4.06
CA LEU A 430 -7.17 19.02 -4.86
C LEU A 430 -7.04 20.50 -5.26
N SER A 431 -6.47 21.36 -4.41
CA SER A 431 -6.23 22.76 -4.76
C SER A 431 -5.21 22.89 -5.90
N GLU A 432 -4.15 22.10 -5.88
CA GLU A 432 -3.17 22.00 -6.96
C GLU A 432 -3.82 21.52 -8.27
N ARG A 433 -4.72 20.54 -8.19
CA ARG A 433 -5.46 20.02 -9.33
C ARG A 433 -6.38 21.08 -9.96
N VAL A 434 -7.13 21.82 -9.14
CA VAL A 434 -7.99 22.91 -9.61
C VAL A 434 -7.15 24.00 -10.30
N SER A 435 -6.03 24.37 -9.68
CA SER A 435 -5.09 25.35 -10.27
C SER A 435 -4.58 24.90 -11.63
N TYR A 436 -4.17 23.64 -11.76
CA TYR A 436 -3.68 23.08 -13.04
C TYR A 436 -4.73 23.17 -14.15
N PHE A 437 -5.98 22.74 -13.89
CA PHE A 437 -7.04 22.79 -14.91
C PHE A 437 -7.60 24.19 -15.17
N SER A 438 -7.34 25.15 -14.29
CA SER A 438 -7.69 26.55 -14.52
C SER A 438 -6.64 27.31 -15.33
N SER A 439 -5.41 26.80 -15.39
CA SER A 439 -4.26 27.42 -16.05
C SER A 439 -3.99 26.87 -17.47
N ASN A 440 -4.60 25.73 -17.80
CA ASN A 440 -4.53 25.04 -19.08
C ASN A 440 -5.92 24.84 -19.68
#